data_7071cff1923f97bf519e7e8367d64d73
#
_entry.id   7071cff1923f97bf519e7e8367d64d73
#
_cell.length_a   1.000
_cell.length_b   1.000
_cell.length_c   1.000
_cell.angle_alpha   90.00
_cell.angle_beta   90.00
_cell.angle_gamma   90.00
#
_symmetry.space_group_name_H-M   'P 1'
#
loop_
_entity.id
_entity.type
_entity.pdbx_description
1 polymer ?
#
loop_
_entity_poly.entity_id
_entity_poly.type
_entity_poly.pdbx_seq_one_letter_code
_entity_poly.pdbx_strand_id
1 'polypeptide(L)'
;HIVCLFSENTEERELERYLGELGLSNLEEGNSPSTLSFHEITQKVLDRGGFWYAAHVTSDNGILKGKHNNLWQSDKLIAAQIPSKKNEVDPKYTSILKNKDPNYQKQTPFALINAKDISKPEDLALDTSSCLIKMSKLNFESFKLAFRDPDARVKLNSDINNKFPHSSIDKIKISMGYLDNLSLD
;
A
#
# COMPACT_ATOMS: atom_id res chain seq x y z
N HIS A 1 -3.87 14.04 -2.44
CA HIS A 1 -4.40 13.34 -1.27
C HIS A 1 -3.43 12.22 -0.88
N ILE A 2 -3.06 12.16 0.39
CA ILE A 2 -2.22 11.09 0.96
C ILE A 2 -2.88 10.53 2.21
N VAL A 3 -2.62 9.26 2.48
CA VAL A 3 -3.03 8.59 3.73
C VAL A 3 -1.77 8.31 4.53
N CYS A 4 -1.76 8.83 5.76
CA CYS A 4 -0.66 8.66 6.70
C CYS A 4 -1.01 7.55 7.69
N LEU A 5 -0.08 6.64 7.91
CA LEU A 5 -0.26 5.46 8.75
C LEU A 5 0.78 5.46 9.86
N PHE A 6 0.33 5.16 11.06
CA PHE A 6 1.15 5.09 12.27
C PHE A 6 0.98 3.74 12.95
N SER A 7 1.85 3.43 13.91
CA SER A 7 1.79 2.18 14.66
C SER A 7 0.46 2.04 15.41
N GLU A 8 -0.03 0.81 15.51
CA GLU A 8 -1.18 0.42 16.32
C GLU A 8 -1.01 0.73 17.82
N ASN A 9 0.22 0.97 18.25
CA ASN A 9 0.53 1.33 19.63
C ASN A 9 0.57 2.85 19.85
N THR A 10 0.29 3.67 18.82
CA THR A 10 0.24 5.12 18.96
C THR A 10 -1.02 5.51 19.72
N GLU A 11 -0.86 6.23 20.83
CA GLU A 11 -1.98 6.68 21.65
C GLU A 11 -2.81 7.75 20.94
N GLU A 12 -4.12 7.81 21.21
CA GLU A 12 -5.04 8.78 20.61
C GLU A 12 -4.54 10.22 20.77
N ARG A 13 -4.09 10.60 21.98
CA ARG A 13 -3.53 11.92 22.26
C ARG A 13 -2.29 12.23 21.42
N GLU A 14 -1.49 11.23 21.07
CA GLU A 14 -0.35 11.41 20.18
C GLU A 14 -0.81 11.63 18.73
N LEU A 15 -1.83 10.90 18.27
CA LEU A 15 -2.42 11.11 16.94
C LEU A 15 -3.00 12.52 16.81
N GLU A 16 -3.74 13.01 17.82
CA GLU A 16 -4.25 14.38 17.84
C GLU A 16 -3.12 15.41 17.71
N ARG A 17 -2.03 15.21 18.47
CA ARG A 17 -0.85 16.07 18.36
C ARG A 17 -0.24 16.03 16.98
N TYR A 18 -0.12 14.83 16.36
CA TYR A 18 0.41 14.68 15.01
C TYR A 18 -0.46 15.39 13.97
N LEU A 19 -1.78 15.30 14.07
CA LEU A 19 -2.69 16.02 13.20
C LEU A 19 -2.48 17.54 13.30
N GLY A 20 -2.33 18.07 14.50
CA GLY A 20 -1.99 19.48 14.71
C GLY A 20 -0.63 19.87 14.10
N GLU A 21 0.40 19.04 14.29
CA GLU A 21 1.73 19.23 13.72
C GLU A 21 1.76 19.15 12.18
N LEU A 22 0.81 18.43 11.58
CA LEU A 22 0.63 18.36 10.13
C LEU A 22 -0.11 19.58 9.57
N GLY A 23 -0.47 20.53 10.42
CA GLY A 23 -1.06 21.81 10.01
C GLY A 23 -2.47 21.68 9.44
N LEU A 24 -3.26 20.72 9.94
CA LEU A 24 -4.66 20.60 9.56
C LEU A 24 -5.48 21.75 10.13
N SER A 25 -6.33 22.35 9.32
CA SER A 25 -7.16 23.48 9.71
C SER A 25 -8.36 23.08 10.57
N ASN A 26 -8.82 21.84 10.43
CA ASN A 26 -9.91 21.26 11.22
C ASN A 26 -9.57 19.82 11.60
N LEU A 27 -9.36 19.57 12.89
CA LEU A 27 -9.01 18.25 13.40
C LEU A 27 -10.20 17.30 13.47
N GLU A 28 -11.41 17.82 13.60
CA GLU A 28 -12.63 17.01 13.71
C GLU A 28 -12.98 16.33 12.37
N GLU A 29 -12.68 16.96 11.26
CA GLU A 29 -13.00 16.41 9.93
C GLU A 29 -11.97 15.41 9.41
N GLY A 30 -10.76 15.36 9.96
CA GLY A 30 -9.69 14.41 9.60
C GLY A 30 -9.19 14.47 8.15
N ASN A 31 -9.86 15.18 7.27
CA ASN A 31 -9.59 15.33 5.83
C ASN A 31 -9.38 16.78 5.40
N SER A 32 -9.26 17.71 6.34
CA SER A 32 -9.05 19.12 6.02
C SER A 32 -7.68 19.34 5.36
N PRO A 33 -7.55 20.37 4.50
CA PRO A 33 -6.27 20.69 3.89
C PRO A 33 -5.23 21.07 4.93
N SER A 34 -4.01 20.57 4.76
CA SER A 34 -2.86 21.01 5.55
C SER A 34 -2.33 22.34 5.04
N THR A 35 -1.83 23.17 5.95
CA THR A 35 -1.08 24.38 5.62
C THR A 35 0.38 24.11 5.24
N LEU A 36 0.88 22.91 5.49
CA LEU A 36 2.24 22.49 5.17
C LEU A 36 2.36 22.00 3.74
N SER A 37 3.56 22.12 3.20
CA SER A 37 3.89 21.51 1.92
C SER A 37 3.89 19.98 2.00
N PHE A 38 3.73 19.32 0.86
CA PHE A 38 3.81 17.87 0.76
C PHE A 38 5.11 17.31 1.36
N HIS A 39 6.25 17.95 1.10
CA HIS A 39 7.55 17.50 1.61
C HIS A 39 7.61 17.56 3.14
N GLU A 40 7.13 18.64 3.74
CA GLU A 40 7.08 18.79 5.19
C GLU A 40 6.17 17.75 5.84
N ILE A 41 4.97 17.52 5.28
CA ILE A 41 4.05 16.48 5.77
C ILE A 41 4.71 15.11 5.74
N THR A 42 5.24 14.71 4.59
CA THR A 42 5.81 13.37 4.44
C THR A 42 7.05 13.17 5.32
N GLN A 43 7.87 14.21 5.51
CA GLN A 43 8.99 14.15 6.44
C GLN A 43 8.54 13.94 7.88
N LYS A 44 7.56 14.74 8.34
CA LYS A 44 7.00 14.61 9.69
C LYS A 44 6.42 13.22 9.96
N VAL A 45 5.71 12.63 8.99
CA VAL A 45 5.19 11.26 9.10
C VAL A 45 6.32 10.25 9.29
N LEU A 46 7.39 10.37 8.50
CA LEU A 46 8.55 9.47 8.61
C LEU A 46 9.31 9.64 9.94
N ASP A 47 9.48 10.86 10.40
CA ASP A 47 10.14 11.18 11.69
C ASP A 47 9.39 10.58 12.89
N ARG A 48 8.08 10.36 12.75
CA ARG A 48 7.22 9.66 13.73
C ARG A 48 7.18 8.14 13.54
N GLY A 49 8.03 7.58 12.69
CA GLY A 49 8.06 6.15 12.38
C GLY A 49 6.93 5.67 11.50
N GLY A 50 6.02 6.57 11.10
CA GLY A 50 4.93 6.29 10.18
C GLY A 50 5.39 6.05 8.74
N PHE A 51 4.44 5.80 7.88
CA PHE A 51 4.61 5.87 6.43
C PHE A 51 3.32 6.38 5.78
N TRP A 52 3.40 6.69 4.50
CA TRP A 52 2.26 7.22 3.76
C TRP A 52 2.15 6.59 2.38
N TYR A 53 0.95 6.61 1.86
CA TYR A 53 0.70 6.27 0.46
C TYR A 53 -0.14 7.33 -0.23
N ALA A 54 -0.03 7.41 -1.55
CA ALA A 54 -0.84 8.31 -2.35
C ALA A 54 -2.21 7.68 -2.61
N ALA A 55 -3.28 8.39 -2.21
CA ALA A 55 -4.65 7.94 -2.39
C ALA A 55 -5.12 8.18 -3.83
N HIS A 56 -5.97 7.29 -4.34
CA HIS A 56 -6.69 7.33 -5.62
C HIS A 56 -5.94 8.09 -6.74
N VAL A 57 -4.67 7.68 -6.99
CA VAL A 57 -3.69 8.44 -7.78
C VAL A 57 -4.14 8.85 -9.19
N THR A 58 -5.09 8.13 -9.78
CA THR A 58 -5.64 8.36 -11.13
C THR A 58 -6.95 9.14 -11.15
N SER A 59 -7.54 9.42 -9.97
CA SER A 59 -8.81 10.15 -9.82
C SER A 59 -8.59 11.64 -9.57
N ASP A 60 -9.68 12.38 -9.40
CA ASP A 60 -9.64 13.79 -8.97
C ASP A 60 -8.88 13.90 -7.65
N ASN A 61 -8.10 14.97 -7.50
CA ASN A 61 -7.16 15.17 -6.39
C ASN A 61 -6.04 14.12 -6.26
N GLY A 62 -5.94 13.17 -7.20
CA GLY A 62 -4.82 12.22 -7.28
C GLY A 62 -3.57 12.85 -7.88
N ILE A 63 -2.39 12.38 -7.44
CA ILE A 63 -1.10 12.97 -7.85
C ILE A 63 -0.80 12.83 -9.35
N LEU A 64 -1.29 11.79 -10.01
CA LEU A 64 -1.09 11.61 -11.45
C LEU A 64 -2.01 12.50 -12.28
N LYS A 65 -3.27 12.68 -11.85
CA LYS A 65 -4.19 13.60 -12.53
C LYS A 65 -3.77 15.05 -12.37
N GLY A 66 -3.20 15.42 -11.22
CA GLY A 66 -2.64 16.72 -10.95
C GLY A 66 -1.27 16.97 -11.62
N LYS A 67 -0.70 15.99 -12.36
CA LYS A 67 0.60 16.06 -13.04
C LYS A 67 1.77 16.37 -12.09
N HIS A 68 1.72 15.85 -10.88
CA HIS A 68 2.77 16.04 -9.87
C HIS A 68 3.87 14.98 -10.01
N ASN A 69 4.67 15.04 -11.09
CA ASN A 69 5.69 14.05 -11.41
C ASN A 69 6.73 13.90 -10.30
N ASN A 70 7.18 15.00 -9.71
CA ASN A 70 8.15 15.00 -8.63
C ASN A 70 7.65 14.26 -7.37
N LEU A 71 6.35 14.35 -7.09
CA LEU A 71 5.75 13.61 -5.98
C LEU A 71 5.66 12.12 -6.30
N TRP A 72 5.29 11.79 -7.55
CA TRP A 72 5.26 10.41 -8.01
C TRP A 72 6.64 9.77 -7.97
N GLN A 73 7.68 10.47 -8.43
CA GLN A 73 9.05 9.98 -8.49
C GLN A 73 9.76 9.94 -7.11
N SER A 74 9.16 10.50 -6.08
CA SER A 74 9.76 10.51 -4.73
C SER A 74 10.07 9.08 -4.25
N ASP A 75 11.29 8.86 -3.75
CA ASP A 75 11.72 7.59 -3.15
C ASP A 75 10.96 7.25 -1.88
N LYS A 76 10.33 8.25 -1.26
CA LYS A 76 9.49 8.09 -0.08
C LYS A 76 8.08 7.58 -0.39
N LEU A 77 7.66 7.60 -1.65
CA LEU A 77 6.38 7.03 -2.10
C LEU A 77 6.54 5.51 -2.29
N ILE A 78 6.14 4.75 -1.30
CA ILE A 78 6.26 3.27 -1.30
C ILE A 78 4.99 2.55 -1.73
N ALA A 79 3.85 3.24 -1.74
CA ALA A 79 2.59 2.68 -2.22
C ALA A 79 1.68 3.74 -2.85
N ALA A 80 0.90 3.33 -3.83
CA ALA A 80 -0.08 4.15 -4.54
C ALA A 80 -1.40 3.39 -4.69
N GLN A 81 -2.48 4.01 -4.23
CA GLN A 81 -3.81 3.44 -4.37
C GLN A 81 -4.41 3.74 -5.73
N ILE A 82 -4.88 2.71 -6.40
CA ILE A 82 -5.74 2.81 -7.58
C ILE A 82 -7.20 2.51 -7.19
N PRO A 83 -8.17 3.29 -7.69
CA PRO A 83 -9.58 3.15 -7.28
C PRO A 83 -10.31 2.02 -7.99
N SER A 84 -9.69 1.42 -9.01
CA SER A 84 -10.27 0.39 -9.88
C SER A 84 -9.31 -0.79 -10.05
N LYS A 85 -9.73 -1.82 -10.78
CA LYS A 85 -8.82 -2.89 -11.22
C LYS A 85 -7.78 -2.33 -12.19
N LYS A 86 -6.60 -2.96 -12.28
CA LYS A 86 -5.51 -2.51 -13.17
C LYS A 86 -5.93 -2.37 -14.64
N ASN A 87 -6.80 -3.25 -15.11
CA ASN A 87 -7.30 -3.25 -16.50
C ASN A 87 -8.41 -2.23 -16.77
N GLU A 88 -8.97 -1.65 -15.71
CA GLU A 88 -10.00 -0.62 -15.78
C GLU A 88 -9.44 0.80 -15.65
N VAL A 89 -8.16 0.92 -15.32
CA VAL A 89 -7.45 2.21 -15.25
C VAL A 89 -7.37 2.82 -16.65
N ASP A 90 -7.62 4.13 -16.74
CA ASP A 90 -7.49 4.88 -17.99
C ASP A 90 -6.12 4.57 -18.67
N PRO A 91 -6.12 4.16 -19.95
CA PRO A 91 -4.90 3.76 -20.67
C PRO A 91 -3.73 4.74 -20.57
N LYS A 92 -4.01 6.04 -20.45
CA LYS A 92 -2.97 7.08 -20.31
C LYS A 92 -2.10 6.91 -19.04
N TYR A 93 -2.63 6.27 -17.97
CA TYR A 93 -1.88 6.01 -16.75
C TYR A 93 -1.22 4.63 -16.73
N THR A 94 -1.57 3.74 -17.66
CA THR A 94 -1.10 2.35 -17.65
C THR A 94 0.44 2.26 -17.75
N SER A 95 1.07 3.09 -18.59
CA SER A 95 2.54 3.13 -18.73
C SER A 95 3.21 3.63 -17.45
N ILE A 96 2.61 4.60 -16.78
CA ILE A 96 3.10 5.16 -15.50
C ILE A 96 3.03 4.10 -14.40
N LEU A 97 1.86 3.47 -14.23
CA LEU A 97 1.65 2.44 -13.21
C LEU A 97 2.52 1.20 -13.42
N LYS A 98 2.92 0.91 -14.66
CA LYS A 98 3.88 -0.15 -15.01
C LYS A 98 5.34 0.30 -14.92
N ASN A 99 5.62 1.51 -14.47
CA ASN A 99 6.95 2.12 -14.41
C ASN A 99 7.68 2.17 -15.76
N LYS A 100 6.93 2.36 -16.86
CA LYS A 100 7.45 2.38 -18.24
C LYS A 100 7.46 3.79 -18.88
N ASP A 101 6.82 4.77 -18.24
CA ASP A 101 6.83 6.15 -18.72
C ASP A 101 8.10 6.87 -18.24
N PRO A 102 8.99 7.35 -19.15
CA PRO A 102 10.24 7.98 -18.76
C PRO A 102 10.07 9.22 -17.87
N ASN A 103 8.96 9.95 -18.03
CA ASN A 103 8.68 11.17 -17.27
C ASN A 103 8.20 10.89 -15.84
N TYR A 104 7.83 9.63 -15.55
CA TYR A 104 7.28 9.20 -14.27
C TYR A 104 8.04 8.01 -13.68
N GLN A 105 9.16 7.63 -14.29
CA GLN A 105 9.90 6.46 -13.88
C GLN A 105 10.44 6.61 -12.45
N LYS A 106 10.21 5.60 -11.63
CA LYS A 106 10.71 5.48 -10.25
C LYS A 106 11.92 4.55 -10.23
N GLN A 107 12.91 4.90 -9.43
CA GLN A 107 14.08 4.08 -9.17
C GLN A 107 13.85 3.08 -8.03
N THR A 108 12.96 3.40 -7.11
CA THR A 108 12.62 2.56 -5.97
C THR A 108 11.36 1.75 -6.22
N PRO A 109 11.28 0.49 -5.74
CA PRO A 109 10.05 -0.30 -5.79
C PRO A 109 8.90 0.41 -5.10
N PHE A 110 7.70 0.26 -5.62
CA PHE A 110 6.47 0.74 -5.00
C PHE A 110 5.31 -0.22 -5.25
N ALA A 111 4.40 -0.29 -4.29
CA ALA A 111 3.22 -1.14 -4.38
C ALA A 111 2.06 -0.40 -5.06
N LEU A 112 1.30 -1.11 -5.89
CA LEU A 112 -0.07 -0.72 -6.21
C LEU A 112 -1.01 -1.42 -5.23
N ILE A 113 -1.91 -0.67 -4.63
CA ILE A 113 -2.89 -1.18 -3.67
C ILE A 113 -4.31 -0.80 -4.08
N ASN A 114 -5.26 -1.63 -3.68
CA ASN A 114 -6.67 -1.26 -3.61
C ASN A 114 -7.03 -1.04 -2.14
N ALA A 115 -7.61 0.11 -1.86
CA ALA A 115 -8.07 0.52 -0.53
C ALA A 115 -9.20 1.54 -0.71
N LYS A 116 -10.23 1.15 -1.49
CA LYS A 116 -11.39 2.00 -1.77
C LYS A 116 -12.10 2.35 -0.47
N ASP A 117 -12.57 3.57 -0.37
CA ASP A 117 -13.38 4.02 0.76
C ASP A 117 -14.65 3.16 0.89
N ILE A 118 -14.91 2.70 2.10
CA ILE A 118 -16.05 1.85 2.45
C ILE A 118 -17.19 2.75 2.93
N SER A 119 -18.25 2.80 2.16
CA SER A 119 -19.45 3.58 2.51
C SER A 119 -20.54 2.72 3.15
N LYS A 120 -20.51 1.42 2.88
CA LYS A 120 -21.49 0.44 3.38
C LYS A 120 -20.84 -0.95 3.48
N PRO A 121 -21.35 -1.87 4.31
CA PRO A 121 -20.76 -3.18 4.52
C PRO A 121 -20.50 -4.00 3.24
N GLU A 122 -21.38 -3.89 2.24
CA GLU A 122 -21.25 -4.61 0.98
C GLU A 122 -20.02 -4.21 0.18
N ASP A 123 -19.51 -2.99 0.40
CA ASP A 123 -18.30 -2.50 -0.28
C ASP A 123 -17.06 -3.30 0.10
N LEU A 124 -17.04 -3.96 1.27
CA LEU A 124 -15.96 -4.85 1.70
C LEU A 124 -15.77 -6.06 0.78
N ALA A 125 -16.82 -6.51 0.11
CA ALA A 125 -16.79 -7.63 -0.81
C ALA A 125 -16.22 -7.29 -2.20
N LEU A 126 -16.00 -6.02 -2.49
CA LEU A 126 -15.47 -5.58 -3.78
C LEU A 126 -13.97 -5.88 -3.90
N ASP A 127 -13.54 -6.40 -5.04
CA ASP A 127 -12.11 -6.64 -5.33
C ASP A 127 -11.23 -5.40 -5.17
N THR A 128 -11.84 -4.20 -5.34
CA THR A 128 -11.12 -2.92 -5.28
C THR A 128 -11.07 -2.30 -3.89
N SER A 129 -11.70 -2.93 -2.90
CA SER A 129 -11.73 -2.43 -1.52
C SER A 129 -10.59 -2.95 -0.67
N SER A 130 -9.88 -3.98 -1.12
CA SER A 130 -8.78 -4.59 -0.39
C SER A 130 -7.70 -5.14 -1.31
N CYS A 131 -6.56 -5.47 -0.72
CA CYS A 131 -5.47 -6.17 -1.38
C CYS A 131 -4.85 -7.18 -0.40
N LEU A 132 -4.09 -8.13 -0.92
CA LEU A 132 -3.38 -9.11 -0.11
C LEU A 132 -1.97 -8.61 0.21
N ILE A 133 -1.61 -8.67 1.49
CA ILE A 133 -0.29 -8.30 1.97
C ILE A 133 0.31 -9.45 2.75
N LYS A 134 1.45 -9.98 2.26
CA LYS A 134 2.19 -11.05 2.93
C LYS A 134 3.08 -10.48 4.02
N MET A 135 2.78 -10.80 5.26
CA MET A 135 3.51 -10.35 6.44
C MET A 135 4.03 -11.54 7.25
N SER A 136 5.16 -11.34 7.93
CA SER A 136 5.71 -12.35 8.88
C SER A 136 4.97 -12.36 10.21
N LYS A 137 4.45 -11.21 10.64
CA LYS A 137 3.65 -11.01 11.85
C LYS A 137 2.59 -9.95 11.58
N LEU A 138 1.47 -10.03 12.27
CA LEU A 138 0.42 -9.03 12.21
C LEU A 138 0.77 -7.85 13.13
N ASN A 139 1.64 -6.96 12.64
CA ASN A 139 2.03 -5.72 13.31
C ASN A 139 2.45 -4.66 12.27
N PHE A 140 2.53 -3.40 12.72
CA PHE A 140 2.84 -2.27 11.87
C PHE A 140 4.19 -2.38 11.15
N GLU A 141 5.24 -2.86 11.82
CA GLU A 141 6.57 -2.98 11.22
C GLU A 141 6.60 -4.03 10.10
N SER A 142 5.96 -5.19 10.29
CA SER A 142 5.85 -6.20 9.24
C SER A 142 4.99 -5.72 8.09
N PHE A 143 3.96 -4.93 8.36
CA PHE A 143 3.12 -4.28 7.37
C PHE A 143 3.94 -3.29 6.52
N LYS A 144 4.65 -2.38 7.16
CA LYS A 144 5.53 -1.40 6.52
C LYS A 144 6.65 -2.06 5.69
N LEU A 145 7.24 -3.15 6.21
CA LEU A 145 8.27 -3.91 5.49
C LEU A 145 7.75 -4.59 4.22
N ALA A 146 6.46 -4.95 4.16
CA ALA A 146 5.89 -5.57 2.96
C ALA A 146 5.99 -4.65 1.73
N PHE A 147 5.93 -3.35 1.91
CA PHE A 147 6.03 -2.36 0.84
C PHE A 147 7.46 -2.13 0.33
N ARG A 148 8.48 -2.69 0.97
CA ARG A 148 9.87 -2.66 0.47
C ARG A 148 10.16 -3.74 -0.57
N ASP A 149 9.34 -4.79 -0.59
CA ASP A 149 9.39 -5.87 -1.57
C ASP A 149 7.97 -6.13 -2.11
N PRO A 150 7.39 -5.16 -2.84
CA PRO A 150 5.99 -5.18 -3.22
C PRO A 150 5.66 -6.33 -4.16
N ASP A 151 6.54 -6.69 -5.08
CA ASP A 151 6.30 -7.74 -6.09
C ASP A 151 6.05 -9.11 -5.46
N ALA A 152 6.77 -9.41 -4.35
CA ALA A 152 6.63 -10.67 -3.63
C ALA A 152 5.57 -10.63 -2.52
N ARG A 153 5.20 -9.43 -2.04
CA ARG A 153 4.43 -9.29 -0.80
C ARG A 153 3.10 -8.59 -0.93
N VAL A 154 2.85 -7.84 -2.03
CA VAL A 154 1.61 -7.09 -2.22
C VAL A 154 0.94 -7.54 -3.51
N LYS A 155 -0.33 -7.95 -3.44
CA LYS A 155 -1.11 -8.35 -4.61
C LYS A 155 -2.50 -7.76 -4.55
N LEU A 156 -2.96 -7.21 -5.67
CA LEU A 156 -4.36 -6.86 -5.83
C LEU A 156 -5.21 -8.13 -5.95
N ASN A 157 -6.44 -8.09 -5.46
CA ASN A 157 -7.37 -9.21 -5.61
C ASN A 157 -7.60 -9.58 -7.08
N SER A 158 -7.59 -8.58 -7.97
CA SER A 158 -7.70 -8.80 -9.41
C SER A 158 -6.51 -9.54 -10.05
N ASP A 159 -5.37 -9.57 -9.37
CA ASP A 159 -4.16 -10.25 -9.85
C ASP A 159 -4.09 -11.72 -9.38
N ILE A 160 -5.03 -12.14 -8.53
CA ILE A 160 -5.09 -13.52 -8.04
C ILE A 160 -5.70 -14.39 -9.13
N ASN A 161 -4.88 -15.21 -9.72
CA ASN A 161 -5.35 -16.16 -10.72
C ASN A 161 -5.76 -17.47 -10.05
N ASN A 162 -7.04 -17.60 -9.72
CA ASN A 162 -7.60 -18.82 -9.11
C ASN A 162 -7.61 -20.04 -10.05
N LYS A 163 -7.09 -19.89 -11.29
CA LYS A 163 -7.12 -20.93 -12.32
C LYS A 163 -5.89 -21.82 -12.35
N PHE A 164 -4.86 -21.52 -11.56
CA PHE A 164 -3.73 -22.43 -11.48
C PHE A 164 -4.01 -23.49 -10.42
N PRO A 165 -4.01 -24.78 -10.80
CA PRO A 165 -3.87 -25.82 -9.81
C PRO A 165 -2.54 -25.56 -9.12
N HIS A 166 -2.60 -25.16 -7.86
CA HIS A 166 -1.38 -25.09 -7.06
C HIS A 166 -0.86 -26.51 -6.94
N SER A 167 0.33 -26.76 -7.44
CA SER A 167 1.07 -27.95 -7.08
C SER A 167 1.33 -27.84 -5.59
N SER A 168 0.61 -28.59 -4.79
CA SER A 168 0.84 -28.70 -3.36
C SER A 168 1.73 -29.92 -3.11
N ILE A 169 2.65 -29.80 -2.17
CA ILE A 169 3.37 -30.94 -1.62
C ILE A 169 2.56 -31.37 -0.42
N ASP A 170 1.74 -32.39 -0.60
CA ASP A 170 0.86 -32.87 0.47
C ASP A 170 1.63 -33.72 1.51
N LYS A 171 2.75 -34.31 1.10
CA LYS A 171 3.56 -35.15 1.99
C LYS A 171 5.02 -35.21 1.53
N ILE A 172 5.94 -35.01 2.44
CA ILE A 172 7.37 -35.28 2.24
C ILE A 172 7.76 -36.45 3.15
N LYS A 173 8.22 -37.57 2.56
CA LYS A 173 8.81 -38.67 3.31
C LYS A 173 10.32 -38.64 3.11
N ILE A 174 11.05 -38.42 4.19
CA ILE A 174 12.53 -38.43 4.17
C ILE A 174 12.97 -39.72 4.86
N SER A 175 13.75 -40.53 4.14
CA SER A 175 14.40 -41.73 4.69
C SER A 175 15.91 -41.48 4.69
N MET A 176 16.47 -41.31 5.85
CA MET A 176 17.92 -41.16 6.06
C MET A 176 18.39 -42.28 6.98
N GLY A 177 19.33 -43.08 6.57
CA GLY A 177 19.91 -44.25 7.17
C GLY A 177 19.66 -44.57 8.68
N TYR A 178 19.71 -43.61 9.55
CA TYR A 178 19.39 -43.72 10.98
C TYR A 178 18.21 -42.85 11.45
N LEU A 179 17.54 -42.17 10.52
CA LEU A 179 16.28 -41.47 10.76
C LEU A 179 15.18 -42.12 9.93
N ASP A 180 14.73 -43.29 10.35
CA ASP A 180 13.60 -43.91 9.70
C ASP A 180 12.32 -43.20 10.05
N ASN A 181 11.58 -42.76 9.02
CA ASN A 181 10.21 -42.27 9.07
C ASN A 181 9.95 -40.87 9.65
N LEU A 182 10.70 -39.84 9.24
CA LEU A 182 10.24 -38.47 9.38
C LEU A 182 9.17 -38.22 8.32
N SER A 183 7.92 -38.01 8.71
CA SER A 183 6.84 -37.52 7.83
C SER A 183 6.41 -36.14 8.32
N LEU A 184 6.34 -35.17 7.40
CA LEU A 184 5.71 -33.88 7.61
C LEU A 184 4.36 -33.95 6.88
N ASP A 185 3.28 -33.96 7.64
CA ASP A 185 1.91 -33.87 7.14
C ASP A 185 1.49 -32.42 6.98
#